data_745486b98538139175eb3b4faf74f098
#
_entry.id   745486b98538139175eb3b4faf74f098
#
_cell.length_a   1.000
_cell.length_b   1.000
_cell.length_c   1.000
_cell.angle_alpha   90.00
_cell.angle_beta   90.00
_cell.angle_gamma   90.00
#
_symmetry.space_group_name_H-M   'P 1'
#
loop_
_entity.id
_entity.type
_entity.pdbx_description
1 polymer ?
#
loop_
_entity_poly.entity_id
_entity_poly.type
_entity_poly.pdbx_seq_one_letter_code
_entity_poly.pdbx_strand_id
1 'polypeptide(L)'
;RDYYASRGLGDVYKRQGLYTGNDDLVMQYRHDLYFESAAMILTLITVGKMLEARSKGKTTDALKGLMKLAPKTAVVIRNGQEATVPIDQVVKGDTFVVRPGENIPVDGVIIEGSSAVNESALTGESIPVDKAAGDLVSAATVNQSGFIKCEATRVGEDTTLSQIIKMVSDAAATKAPIAKIADRVSGVFVPAVITIAI
;
A
#
# COMPACT_ATOMS: atom_id res chain seq x y z
N ARG A 1 10.58 44.93 11.40
CA ARG A 1 9.38 45.31 12.15
C ARG A 1 8.28 45.84 11.23
N ASP A 2 8.60 46.22 9.99
CA ASP A 2 7.66 46.83 9.04
C ASP A 2 7.07 45.89 7.98
N TYR A 3 7.47 44.60 7.99
CA TYR A 3 7.14 43.66 6.92
C TYR A 3 5.68 43.13 6.98
N TYR A 4 5.08 43.14 8.17
CA TYR A 4 3.70 42.65 8.35
C TYR A 4 2.64 43.76 8.30
N ALA A 5 3.01 44.96 8.58
CA ALA A 5 2.13 46.12 8.45
C ALA A 5 1.85 46.48 6.98
N SER A 6 2.73 46.10 6.05
CA SER A 6 2.62 46.42 4.62
C SER A 6 1.54 45.63 3.88
N ARG A 7 1.15 44.42 4.34
CA ARG A 7 0.19 43.57 3.60
C ARG A 7 -1.25 44.11 3.66
N GLY A 8 -1.71 44.51 4.82
CA GLY A 8 -3.05 45.14 4.97
C GLY A 8 -3.11 46.55 4.36
N LEU A 9 -2.01 47.30 4.49
CA LEU A 9 -1.89 48.62 3.87
C LEU A 9 -1.80 48.51 2.32
N GLY A 10 -1.18 47.51 1.75
CA GLY A 10 -1.08 47.32 0.30
C GLY A 10 -2.45 47.21 -0.38
N ASP A 11 -3.39 46.49 0.21
CA ASP A 11 -4.76 46.37 -0.33
C ASP A 11 -5.54 47.69 -0.18
N VAL A 12 -5.33 48.42 0.90
CA VAL A 12 -5.96 49.74 1.13
C VAL A 12 -5.42 50.78 0.14
N TYR A 13 -4.11 50.82 -0.06
CA TYR A 13 -3.48 51.74 -1.04
C TYR A 13 -3.82 51.39 -2.49
N LYS A 14 -3.98 50.11 -2.83
CA LYS A 14 -4.44 49.69 -4.14
C LYS A 14 -5.87 50.16 -4.41
N ARG A 15 -6.76 49.99 -3.45
CA ARG A 15 -8.14 50.52 -3.51
C ARG A 15 -8.14 52.03 -3.65
N GLN A 16 -7.32 52.71 -2.86
CA GLN A 16 -7.18 54.17 -2.90
C GLN A 16 -6.62 54.64 -4.26
N GLY A 17 -5.63 53.97 -4.84
CA GLY A 17 -5.10 54.25 -6.18
C GLY A 17 -6.16 54.07 -7.29
N LEU A 18 -7.01 53.06 -7.18
CA LEU A 18 -8.14 52.88 -8.11
C LEU A 18 -9.20 53.98 -8.00
N TYR A 19 -9.45 54.48 -6.80
CA TYR A 19 -10.40 55.62 -6.58
C TYR A 19 -9.81 56.96 -6.97
N THR A 20 -8.50 57.15 -6.89
CA THR A 20 -7.84 58.41 -7.22
C THR A 20 -7.26 58.44 -8.66
N GLY A 21 -7.43 57.36 -9.42
CA GLY A 21 -6.92 57.28 -10.82
C GLY A 21 -5.40 57.30 -10.95
N ASN A 22 -4.67 56.91 -9.88
CA ASN A 22 -3.19 56.89 -9.90
C ASN A 22 -2.71 55.51 -10.30
N ASP A 23 -2.52 55.33 -11.61
CA ASP A 23 -2.10 54.04 -12.22
C ASP A 23 -0.73 53.57 -11.75
N ASP A 24 0.18 54.50 -11.43
CA ASP A 24 1.54 54.14 -10.96
C ASP A 24 1.52 53.45 -9.60
N LEU A 25 0.68 53.92 -8.70
CA LEU A 25 0.42 53.31 -7.39
C LEU A 25 -0.19 51.90 -7.53
N VAL A 26 -1.15 51.78 -8.43
CA VAL A 26 -1.80 50.46 -8.71
C VAL A 26 -0.79 49.48 -9.29
N MET A 27 0.04 49.89 -10.20
CA MET A 27 1.10 49.05 -10.78
C MET A 27 2.15 48.63 -9.76
N GLN A 28 2.62 49.53 -8.92
CA GLN A 28 3.60 49.24 -7.87
C GLN A 28 3.10 48.17 -6.91
N TYR A 29 1.86 48.29 -6.44
CA TYR A 29 1.27 47.31 -5.51
C TYR A 29 0.82 46.00 -6.19
N ARG A 30 0.62 45.97 -7.50
CA ARG A 30 0.41 44.70 -8.23
C ARG A 30 1.67 43.86 -8.29
N HIS A 31 2.87 44.46 -8.36
CA HIS A 31 4.13 43.73 -8.30
C HIS A 31 4.46 43.19 -6.90
N ASP A 32 3.95 43.83 -5.84
CA ASP A 32 4.15 43.39 -4.46
C ASP A 32 3.23 42.22 -4.05
N LEU A 33 2.30 41.84 -4.91
CA LEU A 33 1.46 40.66 -4.69
C LEU A 33 2.26 39.40 -5.00
N TYR A 34 2.62 38.66 -3.96
CA TYR A 34 3.43 37.43 -4.02
C TYR A 34 2.71 36.27 -4.70
N PHE A 35 2.02 36.51 -5.82
CA PHE A 35 1.32 35.47 -6.60
C PHE A 35 2.26 34.40 -7.11
N GLU A 36 3.48 34.78 -7.51
CA GLU A 36 4.51 33.83 -7.94
C GLU A 36 4.88 32.86 -6.82
N SER A 37 5.13 33.39 -5.62
CA SER A 37 5.46 32.54 -4.45
C SER A 37 4.29 31.62 -4.06
N ALA A 38 3.07 32.13 -4.10
CA ALA A 38 1.88 31.32 -3.83
C ALA A 38 1.69 30.24 -4.88
N ALA A 39 1.85 30.55 -6.16
CA ALA A 39 1.76 29.60 -7.26
C ALA A 39 2.87 28.52 -7.16
N MET A 40 4.11 28.92 -6.82
CA MET A 40 5.23 28.01 -6.63
C MET A 40 4.96 27.04 -5.45
N ILE A 41 4.47 27.52 -4.32
CA ILE A 41 4.11 26.69 -3.17
C ILE A 41 3.03 25.70 -3.53
N LEU A 42 1.95 26.14 -4.20
CA LEU A 42 0.87 25.26 -4.63
C LEU A 42 1.36 24.20 -5.62
N THR A 43 2.24 24.58 -6.55
CA THR A 43 2.85 23.65 -7.50
C THR A 43 3.70 22.60 -6.79
N LEU A 44 4.56 23.02 -5.86
CA LEU A 44 5.40 22.09 -5.06
C LEU A 44 4.55 21.12 -4.23
N ILE A 45 3.50 21.62 -3.58
CA ILE A 45 2.56 20.77 -2.81
C ILE A 45 1.89 19.74 -3.74
N THR A 46 1.43 20.19 -4.91
CA THR A 46 0.76 19.33 -5.89
C THR A 46 1.70 18.26 -6.43
N VAL A 47 2.92 18.64 -6.80
CA VAL A 47 3.97 17.71 -7.24
C VAL A 47 4.32 16.73 -6.12
N GLY A 48 4.48 17.19 -4.89
CA GLY A 48 4.74 16.34 -3.73
C GLY A 48 3.63 15.30 -3.52
N LYS A 49 2.37 15.72 -3.58
CA LYS A 49 1.21 14.81 -3.46
C LYS A 49 1.12 13.83 -4.64
N MET A 50 1.44 14.26 -5.84
CA MET A 50 1.48 13.40 -7.02
C MET A 50 2.56 12.31 -6.89
N LEU A 51 3.76 12.67 -6.45
CA LEU A 51 4.86 11.72 -6.20
C LEU A 51 4.51 10.73 -5.08
N GLU A 52 3.90 11.22 -4.00
CA GLU A 52 3.42 10.36 -2.91
C GLU A 52 2.37 9.35 -3.40
N ALA A 53 1.37 9.80 -4.16
CA ALA A 53 0.35 8.92 -4.72
C ALA A 53 0.94 7.88 -5.67
N ARG A 54 1.91 8.28 -6.51
CA ARG A 54 2.59 7.38 -7.45
C ARG A 54 3.45 6.33 -6.73
N SER A 55 4.11 6.71 -5.65
CA SER A 55 4.91 5.79 -4.81
C SER A 55 4.02 4.76 -4.12
N LYS A 56 2.89 5.19 -3.53
CA LYS A 56 1.92 4.28 -2.89
C LYS A 56 1.27 3.32 -3.88
N GLY A 57 0.98 3.77 -5.10
CA GLY A 57 0.41 2.93 -6.15
C GLY A 57 1.30 1.72 -6.48
N LYS A 58 2.61 1.92 -6.63
CA LYS A 58 3.55 0.85 -6.93
C LYS A 58 3.60 -0.25 -5.86
N THR A 59 3.53 0.12 -4.59
CA THR A 59 3.52 -0.86 -3.48
C THR A 59 2.24 -1.69 -3.50
N THR A 60 1.09 -1.07 -3.75
CA THR A 60 -0.20 -1.77 -3.86
C THR A 60 -0.23 -2.72 -5.06
N ASP A 61 0.37 -2.37 -6.18
CA ASP A 61 0.41 -3.21 -7.37
C ASP A 61 1.32 -4.44 -7.18
N ALA A 62 2.43 -4.30 -6.46
CA ALA A 62 3.26 -5.43 -6.07
C ALA A 62 2.51 -6.42 -5.17
N LEU A 63 1.75 -5.92 -4.19
CA LEU A 63 0.89 -6.76 -3.33
C LEU A 63 -0.19 -7.49 -4.12
N LYS A 64 -0.84 -6.82 -5.07
CA LYS A 64 -1.81 -7.46 -5.99
C LYS A 64 -1.15 -8.55 -6.84
N GLY A 65 0.13 -8.36 -7.21
CA GLY A 65 0.92 -9.37 -7.90
C GLY A 65 1.06 -10.66 -7.07
N LEU A 66 1.39 -10.54 -5.79
CA LEU A 66 1.48 -11.70 -4.87
C LEU A 66 0.13 -12.38 -4.67
N MET A 67 -0.95 -11.63 -4.54
CA MET A 67 -2.31 -12.21 -4.43
C MET A 67 -2.73 -13.02 -5.65
N LYS A 68 -2.21 -12.72 -6.84
CA LYS A 68 -2.48 -13.50 -8.06
C LYS A 68 -1.80 -14.87 -8.08
N LEU A 69 -0.79 -15.08 -7.24
CA LEU A 69 -0.10 -16.37 -7.12
C LEU A 69 -0.90 -17.38 -6.31
N ALA A 70 -1.82 -16.92 -5.45
CA ALA A 70 -2.72 -17.81 -4.72
C ALA A 70 -3.76 -18.39 -5.69
N PRO A 71 -3.88 -19.72 -5.77
CA PRO A 71 -4.90 -20.35 -6.60
C PRO A 71 -6.30 -20.03 -6.06
N LYS A 72 -7.29 -19.97 -6.96
CA LYS A 72 -8.68 -19.71 -6.59
C LYS A 72 -9.42 -20.97 -6.15
N THR A 73 -8.88 -22.13 -6.46
CA THR A 73 -9.46 -23.45 -6.16
C THR A 73 -8.40 -24.37 -5.60
N ALA A 74 -8.83 -25.37 -4.85
CA ALA A 74 -8.00 -26.44 -4.35
C ALA A 74 -8.66 -27.80 -4.68
N VAL A 75 -7.85 -28.82 -4.87
CA VAL A 75 -8.32 -30.18 -5.00
C VAL A 75 -8.21 -30.83 -3.61
N VAL A 76 -9.34 -31.08 -2.98
CA VAL A 76 -9.40 -31.70 -1.65
C VAL A 76 -9.92 -33.12 -1.73
N ILE A 77 -9.51 -33.98 -0.79
CA ILE A 77 -10.02 -35.34 -0.64
C ILE A 77 -11.08 -35.33 0.45
N ARG A 78 -12.33 -35.53 0.07
CA ARG A 78 -13.46 -35.67 1.01
C ARG A 78 -14.14 -37.00 0.75
N ASN A 79 -14.35 -37.78 1.80
CA ASN A 79 -14.94 -39.14 1.71
C ASN A 79 -14.20 -40.08 0.72
N GLY A 80 -12.88 -39.94 0.64
CA GLY A 80 -12.04 -40.76 -0.25
C GLY A 80 -12.09 -40.38 -1.74
N GLN A 81 -12.78 -39.29 -2.09
CA GLN A 81 -12.86 -38.78 -3.47
C GLN A 81 -12.25 -37.40 -3.59
N GLU A 82 -11.57 -37.15 -4.71
CA GLU A 82 -11.06 -35.82 -5.04
C GLU A 82 -12.21 -34.92 -5.49
N ALA A 83 -12.27 -33.72 -4.91
CA ALA A 83 -13.22 -32.69 -5.28
C ALA A 83 -12.51 -31.34 -5.42
N THR A 84 -12.77 -30.64 -6.53
CA THR A 84 -12.27 -29.27 -6.71
C THR A 84 -13.22 -28.31 -6.00
N VAL A 85 -12.72 -27.59 -5.01
CA VAL A 85 -13.48 -26.61 -4.24
C VAL A 85 -12.88 -25.22 -4.34
N PRO A 86 -13.66 -24.15 -4.23
CA PRO A 86 -13.15 -22.81 -4.03
C PRO A 86 -12.25 -22.74 -2.80
N ILE A 87 -11.22 -21.88 -2.84
CA ILE A 87 -10.21 -21.80 -1.76
C ILE A 87 -10.81 -21.39 -0.41
N ASP A 88 -11.87 -20.61 -0.41
CA ASP A 88 -12.61 -20.15 0.76
C ASP A 88 -13.43 -21.26 1.45
N GLN A 89 -13.61 -22.40 0.77
CA GLN A 89 -14.28 -23.59 1.32
C GLN A 89 -13.31 -24.63 1.88
N VAL A 90 -12.01 -24.42 1.75
CA VAL A 90 -11.00 -25.27 2.38
C VAL A 90 -10.93 -24.95 3.87
N VAL A 91 -11.02 -25.98 4.69
CA VAL A 91 -10.95 -25.85 6.15
C VAL A 91 -9.70 -26.52 6.70
N LYS A 92 -9.28 -26.08 7.89
CA LYS A 92 -8.16 -26.70 8.60
C LYS A 92 -8.45 -28.18 8.86
N GLY A 93 -7.47 -29.04 8.52
CA GLY A 93 -7.60 -30.50 8.61
C GLY A 93 -8.07 -31.14 7.31
N ASP A 94 -8.49 -30.37 6.29
CA ASP A 94 -8.77 -30.94 4.96
C ASP A 94 -7.48 -31.52 4.36
N THR A 95 -7.59 -32.69 3.73
CA THR A 95 -6.51 -33.23 2.92
C THR A 95 -6.62 -32.69 1.50
N PHE A 96 -5.58 -32.06 1.00
CA PHE A 96 -5.50 -31.55 -0.37
C PHE A 96 -4.36 -32.17 -1.14
N VAL A 97 -4.50 -32.21 -2.46
CA VAL A 97 -3.49 -32.74 -3.37
C VAL A 97 -2.93 -31.65 -4.26
N VAL A 98 -1.62 -31.73 -4.53
CA VAL A 98 -0.95 -30.81 -5.42
C VAL A 98 -0.09 -31.62 -6.41
N ARG A 99 -0.38 -31.43 -7.70
CA ARG A 99 0.32 -32.09 -8.80
C ARG A 99 1.51 -31.25 -9.25
N PRO A 100 2.46 -31.84 -9.99
CA PRO A 100 3.56 -31.10 -10.59
C PRO A 100 3.07 -29.90 -11.41
N GLY A 101 3.67 -28.73 -11.20
CA GLY A 101 3.32 -27.46 -11.86
C GLY A 101 2.18 -26.68 -11.19
N GLU A 102 1.50 -27.25 -10.19
CA GLU A 102 0.41 -26.57 -9.50
C GLU A 102 0.92 -25.72 -8.32
N ASN A 103 0.21 -24.65 -8.05
CA ASN A 103 0.44 -23.83 -6.87
C ASN A 103 -0.18 -24.48 -5.64
N ILE A 104 0.51 -24.42 -4.51
CA ILE A 104 0.02 -24.90 -3.22
C ILE A 104 -1.08 -23.95 -2.75
N PRO A 105 -2.30 -24.46 -2.46
CA PRO A 105 -3.47 -23.61 -2.22
C PRO A 105 -3.52 -22.97 -0.84
N VAL A 106 -3.10 -23.70 0.18
CA VAL A 106 -3.10 -23.29 1.59
C VAL A 106 -1.86 -23.81 2.29
N ASP A 107 -1.54 -23.26 3.49
CA ASP A 107 -0.43 -23.82 4.28
C ASP A 107 -0.80 -25.21 4.80
N GLY A 108 0.15 -26.12 4.75
CA GLY A 108 -0.07 -27.49 5.18
C GLY A 108 1.20 -28.23 5.57
N VAL A 109 0.98 -29.49 5.95
CA VAL A 109 2.04 -30.49 6.17
C VAL A 109 1.88 -31.57 5.14
N ILE A 110 2.96 -32.00 4.51
CA ILE A 110 2.96 -33.16 3.60
C ILE A 110 2.70 -34.43 4.42
N ILE A 111 1.63 -35.16 4.08
CA ILE A 111 1.30 -36.46 4.71
C ILE A 111 1.75 -37.63 3.84
N GLU A 112 1.83 -37.44 2.52
CA GLU A 112 2.25 -38.47 1.58
C GLU A 112 2.93 -37.84 0.37
N GLY A 113 3.99 -38.49 -0.13
CA GLY A 113 4.73 -38.07 -1.30
C GLY A 113 5.97 -37.23 -0.97
N SER A 114 6.67 -36.81 -2.02
CA SER A 114 7.82 -35.90 -1.95
C SER A 114 7.91 -35.08 -3.22
N SER A 115 8.42 -33.87 -3.13
CA SER A 115 8.61 -33.00 -4.28
C SER A 115 9.63 -31.90 -4.01
N ALA A 116 10.20 -31.38 -5.10
CA ALA A 116 10.88 -30.08 -5.06
C ALA A 116 9.85 -28.95 -5.13
N VAL A 117 9.82 -28.09 -4.14
CA VAL A 117 8.90 -26.96 -4.02
C VAL A 117 9.66 -25.66 -4.25
N ASN A 118 9.20 -24.85 -5.18
CA ASN A 118 9.74 -23.51 -5.42
C ASN A 118 9.06 -22.52 -4.48
N GLU A 119 9.81 -22.01 -3.52
CA GLU A 119 9.35 -21.05 -2.51
C GLU A 119 9.76 -19.60 -2.84
N SER A 120 10.29 -19.34 -4.04
CA SER A 120 10.84 -18.03 -4.44
C SER A 120 9.87 -16.86 -4.31
N ALA A 121 8.58 -17.11 -4.44
CA ALA A 121 7.54 -16.11 -4.25
C ALA A 121 7.49 -15.53 -2.82
N LEU A 122 7.90 -16.31 -1.82
CA LEU A 122 7.88 -15.94 -0.40
C LEU A 122 9.27 -15.60 0.13
N THR A 123 10.30 -16.39 -0.28
CA THR A 123 11.67 -16.28 0.26
C THR A 123 12.59 -15.42 -0.61
N GLY A 124 12.25 -15.29 -1.90
CA GLY A 124 13.14 -14.70 -2.91
C GLY A 124 14.24 -15.65 -3.42
N GLU A 125 14.36 -16.84 -2.88
CA GLU A 125 15.37 -17.83 -3.30
C GLU A 125 14.82 -18.66 -4.45
N SER A 126 15.53 -18.67 -5.58
CA SER A 126 15.08 -19.36 -6.80
C SER A 126 15.39 -20.87 -6.81
N ILE A 127 16.13 -21.38 -5.83
CA ILE A 127 16.49 -22.80 -5.75
C ILE A 127 15.32 -23.55 -5.10
N PRO A 128 14.74 -24.55 -5.78
CA PRO A 128 13.68 -25.36 -5.19
C PRO A 128 14.19 -26.15 -3.99
N VAL A 129 13.34 -26.31 -3.00
CA VAL A 129 13.62 -27.04 -1.76
C VAL A 129 12.95 -28.40 -1.82
N ASP A 130 13.70 -29.47 -1.60
CA ASP A 130 13.15 -30.82 -1.50
C ASP A 130 12.34 -30.95 -0.22
N LYS A 131 11.10 -31.39 -0.36
CA LYS A 131 10.12 -31.58 0.72
C LYS A 131 9.61 -33.02 0.69
N ALA A 132 9.44 -33.59 1.87
CA ALA A 132 8.94 -34.96 2.07
C ALA A 132 7.85 -34.99 3.13
N ALA A 133 7.29 -36.16 3.40
CA ALA A 133 6.27 -36.34 4.43
C ALA A 133 6.76 -35.83 5.80
N GLY A 134 5.99 -34.99 6.45
CA GLY A 134 6.30 -34.27 7.69
C GLY A 134 6.77 -32.84 7.47
N ASP A 135 7.15 -32.44 6.26
CA ASP A 135 7.59 -31.07 5.98
C ASP A 135 6.42 -30.11 5.77
N LEU A 136 6.66 -28.84 6.15
CA LEU A 136 5.72 -27.76 5.95
C LEU A 136 5.77 -27.24 4.52
N VAL A 137 4.60 -26.94 3.97
CA VAL A 137 4.42 -26.24 2.70
C VAL A 137 3.59 -24.99 2.88
N SER A 138 3.88 -23.96 2.10
CA SER A 138 3.23 -22.66 2.21
C SER A 138 2.38 -22.33 1.00
N ALA A 139 1.28 -21.65 1.20
CA ALA A 139 0.41 -21.15 0.14
C ALA A 139 1.18 -20.29 -0.86
N ALA A 140 0.78 -20.35 -2.15
CA ALA A 140 1.37 -19.64 -3.27
C ALA A 140 2.79 -20.07 -3.66
N THR A 141 3.35 -21.13 -3.08
CA THR A 141 4.56 -21.79 -3.58
C THR A 141 4.19 -22.80 -4.67
N VAL A 142 5.15 -23.19 -5.51
CA VAL A 142 4.90 -24.02 -6.69
C VAL A 142 5.50 -25.41 -6.48
N ASN A 143 4.66 -26.44 -6.62
CA ASN A 143 5.11 -27.82 -6.66
C ASN A 143 5.75 -28.13 -8.02
N GLN A 144 7.02 -28.51 -8.06
CA GLN A 144 7.75 -28.65 -9.34
C GLN A 144 7.78 -30.07 -9.90
N SER A 145 7.92 -31.09 -9.07
CA SER A 145 8.30 -32.40 -9.60
C SER A 145 7.39 -33.55 -9.16
N GLY A 146 7.05 -33.65 -7.89
CA GLY A 146 6.35 -34.80 -7.33
C GLY A 146 4.87 -34.57 -7.14
N PHE A 147 4.14 -35.64 -6.87
CA PHE A 147 2.77 -35.60 -6.37
C PHE A 147 2.83 -35.59 -4.83
N ILE A 148 2.16 -34.65 -4.22
CA ILE A 148 2.11 -34.54 -2.77
C ILE A 148 0.66 -34.45 -2.29
N LYS A 149 0.38 -35.13 -1.17
CA LYS A 149 -0.85 -34.95 -0.37
C LYS A 149 -0.48 -34.21 0.90
N CYS A 150 -1.23 -33.20 1.22
CA CYS A 150 -0.98 -32.34 2.37
C CYS A 150 -2.24 -32.22 3.23
N GLU A 151 -2.05 -32.08 4.53
CA GLU A 151 -3.09 -31.68 5.46
C GLU A 151 -3.04 -30.18 5.69
N ALA A 152 -4.17 -29.48 5.54
CA ALA A 152 -4.28 -28.05 5.71
C ALA A 152 -4.10 -27.65 7.19
N THR A 153 -3.09 -26.82 7.48
CA THR A 153 -2.79 -26.33 8.83
C THR A 153 -3.26 -24.90 9.04
N ARG A 154 -3.19 -24.05 8.01
CA ARG A 154 -3.67 -22.66 8.02
C ARG A 154 -4.40 -22.36 6.73
N VAL A 155 -5.54 -21.71 6.84
CA VAL A 155 -6.43 -21.40 5.71
C VAL A 155 -6.87 -19.94 5.73
N GLY A 156 -7.29 -19.42 4.58
CA GLY A 156 -7.83 -18.06 4.47
C GLY A 156 -6.84 -16.98 4.91
N GLU A 157 -7.25 -16.13 5.84
CA GLU A 157 -6.44 -15.02 6.35
C GLU A 157 -5.25 -15.46 7.22
N ASP A 158 -5.27 -16.68 7.74
CA ASP A 158 -4.22 -17.23 8.60
C ASP A 158 -3.05 -17.82 7.81
N THR A 159 -3.16 -17.91 6.48
CA THR A 159 -2.04 -18.40 5.65
C THR A 159 -0.84 -17.48 5.72
N THR A 160 0.35 -18.05 5.57
CA THR A 160 1.62 -17.31 5.57
C THR A 160 1.61 -16.17 4.56
N LEU A 161 1.09 -16.41 3.34
CA LEU A 161 0.95 -15.38 2.32
C LEU A 161 0.02 -14.23 2.79
N SER A 162 -1.15 -14.55 3.33
CA SER A 162 -2.11 -13.55 3.81
C SER A 162 -1.52 -12.69 4.94
N GLN A 163 -0.77 -13.30 5.86
CA GLN A 163 -0.09 -12.58 6.94
C GLN A 163 1.01 -11.65 6.42
N ILE A 164 1.80 -12.08 5.43
CA ILE A 164 2.81 -11.22 4.79
C ILE A 164 2.14 -10.03 4.11
N ILE A 165 1.08 -10.27 3.32
CA ILE A 165 0.32 -9.19 2.66
C ILE A 165 -0.22 -8.19 3.67
N LYS A 166 -0.78 -8.66 4.78
CA LYS A 166 -1.30 -7.81 5.85
C LYS A 166 -0.19 -6.97 6.49
N MET A 167 0.93 -7.59 6.87
CA MET A 167 2.08 -6.86 7.45
C MET A 167 2.61 -5.77 6.52
N VAL A 168 2.77 -6.06 5.23
CA VAL A 168 3.25 -5.07 4.26
C VAL A 168 2.22 -3.97 4.02
N SER A 169 0.93 -4.32 3.97
CA SER A 169 -0.17 -3.36 3.84
C SER A 169 -0.23 -2.41 5.03
N ASP A 170 -0.13 -2.94 6.25
CA ASP A 170 -0.13 -2.16 7.49
C ASP A 170 1.09 -1.25 7.57
N ALA A 171 2.27 -1.74 7.18
CA ALA A 171 3.49 -0.94 7.10
C ALA A 171 3.34 0.20 6.07
N ALA A 172 2.76 -0.07 4.91
CA ALA A 172 2.52 0.94 3.86
C ALA A 172 1.44 1.96 4.27
N ALA A 173 0.43 1.55 5.05
CA ALA A 173 -0.64 2.41 5.55
C ALA A 173 -0.20 3.28 6.74
N THR A 174 0.86 2.89 7.44
CA THR A 174 1.34 3.62 8.62
C THR A 174 2.06 4.88 8.17
N LYS A 175 1.36 6.03 8.18
CA LYS A 175 2.03 7.35 8.11
C LYS A 175 2.99 7.44 9.29
N ALA A 176 4.22 7.86 9.02
CA ALA A 176 5.18 8.11 10.08
C ALA A 176 4.53 8.94 11.20
N PRO A 177 4.73 8.62 12.49
CA PRO A 177 4.11 9.36 13.62
C PRO A 177 4.30 10.87 13.52
N ILE A 178 5.46 11.31 13.00
CA ILE A 178 5.82 12.72 12.75
C ILE A 178 4.85 13.38 11.76
N ALA A 179 4.46 12.71 10.68
CA ALA A 179 3.52 13.28 9.71
C ALA A 179 2.13 13.50 10.32
N LYS A 180 1.65 12.60 11.17
CA LYS A 180 0.38 12.77 11.89
C LYS A 180 0.41 13.94 12.88
N ILE A 181 1.55 14.16 13.55
CA ILE A 181 1.76 15.29 14.45
C ILE A 181 1.80 16.60 13.65
N ALA A 182 2.53 16.64 12.55
CA ALA A 182 2.60 17.82 11.68
C ALA A 182 1.23 18.19 11.11
N ASP A 183 0.45 17.22 10.63
CA ASP A 183 -0.92 17.43 10.14
C ASP A 183 -1.84 18.01 11.25
N ARG A 184 -1.72 17.50 12.49
CA ARG A 184 -2.51 17.99 13.63
C ARG A 184 -2.12 19.40 14.03
N VAL A 185 -0.82 19.69 14.12
CA VAL A 185 -0.29 21.03 14.46
C VAL A 185 -0.72 22.02 13.39
N SER A 186 -0.56 21.70 12.11
CA SER A 186 -0.97 22.57 11.00
C SER A 186 -2.48 22.82 11.00
N GLY A 187 -3.28 21.81 11.33
CA GLY A 187 -4.75 21.92 11.40
C GLY A 187 -5.25 22.89 12.47
N VAL A 188 -4.48 23.16 13.51
CA VAL A 188 -4.80 24.14 14.57
C VAL A 188 -4.09 25.48 14.33
N PHE A 189 -2.82 25.41 13.96
CA PHE A 189 -1.97 26.60 13.80
C PHE A 189 -2.43 27.49 12.66
N VAL A 190 -2.76 26.93 11.51
CA VAL A 190 -3.16 27.73 10.33
C VAL A 190 -4.45 28.51 10.57
N PRO A 191 -5.56 27.93 11.08
CA PRO A 191 -6.76 28.69 11.42
C PRO A 191 -6.51 29.75 12.49
N ALA A 192 -5.70 29.43 13.52
CA ALA A 192 -5.39 30.38 14.59
C ALA A 192 -4.64 31.60 14.04
N VAL A 193 -3.63 31.41 13.18
CA VAL A 193 -2.89 32.50 12.55
C VAL A 193 -3.80 33.35 11.66
N ILE A 194 -4.67 32.73 10.88
CA ILE A 194 -5.62 33.44 10.02
C ILE A 194 -6.57 34.30 10.87
N THR A 195 -7.09 33.78 12.02
CA THR A 195 -7.98 34.49 12.88
C THR A 195 -7.31 35.70 13.56
N ILE A 196 -6.01 35.60 13.85
CA ILE A 196 -5.25 36.72 14.46
C ILE A 196 -4.86 37.79 13.40
N ALA A 197 -4.76 37.39 12.13
CA ALA A 197 -4.32 38.26 11.03
C ALA A 197 -5.45 39.06 10.37
N ILE A 198 -6.72 38.72 10.69
CA ILE A 198 -7.94 39.47 10.27
C ILE A 198 -8.37 40.45 11.37
#